data_3e4c674f7d8007ef58fb10af8af6e35f
#
_entry.id   3e4c674f7d8007ef58fb10af8af6e35f
#
_cell.length_a   1.000
_cell.length_b   1.000
_cell.length_c   1.000
_cell.angle_alpha   90.00
_cell.angle_beta   90.00
_cell.angle_gamma   90.00
#
_symmetry.space_group_name_H-M   'P 1'
#
loop_
_entity.id
_entity.type
_entity.pdbx_description
1 polymer ?
#
loop_
_entity_poly.entity_id
_entity_poly.type
_entity_poly.pdbx_seq_one_letter_code
_entity_poly.pdbx_strand_id
1 'polypeptide(L)'
;MRLLHILLISACLLAFTATAQGHNDTIRVMTFNLHAGHDASLQQLGQFIKQYQPDFVALQEVDHYTRRANCPQQNNRDFITELAYYSGMQGFFGPTINFSGGHYGIGLLSRHQFVDVHNIKLPHPVDRMEQRGLLQGTFVLADGDTIMMACTHLEAFDSVSRAAQAQFILDRFSCTALPVILAGDFNASPDDPVMGLLMSQWTDCTTDDFTFSVKSPSKKIDYILAQPKQAWHTIDSHVIPVEMSDHYPVIATLVLTRN
;
A
#
# COMPACT_ATOMS: atom_id res chain seq x y z
N MET A 1 49.41 -53.83 38.58
CA MET A 1 49.65 -52.45 38.16
C MET A 1 48.84 -52.18 36.92
N ARG A 2 47.73 -51.47 37.05
CA ARG A 2 46.85 -51.07 35.91
C ARG A 2 47.00 -49.57 35.74
N LEU A 3 47.61 -49.14 34.58
CA LEU A 3 47.71 -47.75 34.21
C LEU A 3 46.35 -47.24 33.75
N LEU A 4 45.85 -46.21 34.39
CA LEU A 4 44.62 -45.49 34.04
C LEU A 4 45.03 -44.39 33.01
N HIS A 5 44.57 -44.50 31.77
CA HIS A 5 44.74 -43.43 30.80
C HIS A 5 43.59 -42.44 30.93
N ILE A 6 43.88 -41.22 31.35
CA ILE A 6 42.93 -40.13 31.39
C ILE A 6 42.99 -39.46 30.00
N LEU A 7 41.93 -39.55 29.22
CA LEU A 7 41.76 -38.79 27.98
C LEU A 7 41.19 -37.42 28.34
N LEU A 8 41.95 -36.36 28.15
CA LEU A 8 41.50 -34.98 28.20
C LEU A 8 40.83 -34.67 26.87
N ILE A 9 39.51 -34.53 26.87
CA ILE A 9 38.75 -33.97 25.74
C ILE A 9 38.72 -32.47 25.89
N SER A 10 39.51 -31.77 25.08
CA SER A 10 39.51 -30.34 24.97
C SER A 10 38.33 -29.92 24.07
N ALA A 11 37.24 -29.42 24.68
CA ALA A 11 36.13 -28.86 23.93
C ALA A 11 36.47 -27.43 23.47
N CYS A 12 36.82 -27.24 22.22
CA CYS A 12 36.89 -25.94 21.58
C CYS A 12 35.46 -25.39 21.41
N LEU A 13 35.03 -24.49 22.29
CA LEU A 13 33.87 -23.63 22.04
C LEU A 13 34.24 -22.62 20.95
N LEU A 14 33.84 -22.89 19.72
CA LEU A 14 33.79 -21.90 18.65
C LEU A 14 32.61 -20.97 18.96
N ALA A 15 32.88 -19.80 19.54
CA ALA A 15 31.91 -18.72 19.64
C ALA A 15 31.70 -18.19 18.22
N PHE A 16 30.60 -18.59 17.60
CA PHE A 16 30.09 -17.89 16.41
C PHE A 16 29.59 -16.51 16.87
N THR A 17 30.42 -15.50 16.73
CA THR A 17 29.95 -14.12 16.71
C THR A 17 29.19 -13.92 15.41
N ALA A 18 27.88 -14.13 15.43
CA ALA A 18 27.01 -13.63 14.39
C ALA A 18 27.14 -12.10 14.43
N THR A 19 27.94 -11.53 13.54
CA THR A 19 27.85 -10.12 13.22
C THR A 19 26.46 -9.95 12.63
N ALA A 20 25.55 -9.33 13.38
CA ALA A 20 24.31 -8.83 12.84
C ALA A 20 24.69 -7.80 11.77
N GLN A 21 24.82 -8.27 10.53
CA GLN A 21 24.91 -7.42 9.37
C GLN A 21 23.55 -6.77 9.30
N GLY A 22 23.46 -5.47 9.58
CA GLY A 22 22.22 -4.73 9.50
C GLY A 22 21.64 -4.90 8.09
N HIS A 23 20.74 -5.85 7.94
CA HIS A 23 19.90 -5.94 6.77
C HIS A 23 18.95 -4.74 6.88
N ASN A 24 19.24 -3.69 6.12
CA ASN A 24 18.24 -2.71 5.78
C ASN A 24 17.27 -3.42 4.84
N ASP A 25 16.19 -3.98 5.38
CA ASP A 25 15.18 -4.61 4.55
C ASP A 25 14.58 -3.56 3.64
N THR A 26 14.62 -3.83 2.35
CA THR A 26 13.93 -3.00 1.37
C THR A 26 12.46 -3.40 1.35
N ILE A 27 11.58 -2.41 1.35
CA ILE A 27 10.13 -2.61 1.28
C ILE A 27 9.66 -2.10 -0.07
N ARG A 28 9.08 -2.97 -0.88
CA ARG A 28 8.50 -2.63 -2.18
C ARG A 28 7.02 -2.37 -2.02
N VAL A 29 6.57 -1.19 -2.36
CA VAL A 29 5.19 -0.76 -2.26
C VAL A 29 4.67 -0.41 -3.64
N MET A 30 3.47 -0.88 -3.95
CA MET A 30 2.74 -0.53 -5.17
C MET A 30 1.43 0.17 -4.81
N THR A 31 1.02 1.18 -5.58
CA THR A 31 -0.35 1.66 -5.60
C THR A 31 -0.94 1.50 -6.99
N PHE A 32 -2.19 1.06 -7.06
CA PHE A 32 -2.86 0.81 -8.33
C PHE A 32 -4.38 1.02 -8.22
N ASN A 33 -4.88 2.05 -8.86
CA ASN A 33 -6.31 2.20 -9.10
C ASN A 33 -6.74 1.23 -10.22
N LEU A 34 -7.72 0.37 -9.93
CA LEU A 34 -8.08 -0.77 -10.81
C LEU A 34 -9.16 -0.44 -11.84
N HIS A 35 -9.70 0.79 -11.82
CA HIS A 35 -10.85 1.17 -12.66
C HIS A 35 -11.98 0.11 -12.61
N ALA A 36 -12.25 -0.41 -11.41
CA ALA A 36 -13.24 -1.48 -11.17
C ALA A 36 -13.07 -2.71 -12.08
N GLY A 37 -11.86 -2.97 -12.58
CA GLY A 37 -11.54 -4.10 -13.47
C GLY A 37 -12.10 -3.97 -14.88
N HIS A 38 -12.33 -2.76 -15.37
CA HIS A 38 -12.87 -2.54 -16.72
C HIS A 38 -11.89 -2.98 -17.82
N ASP A 39 -10.60 -2.77 -17.62
CA ASP A 39 -9.58 -2.89 -18.66
C ASP A 39 -8.82 -4.22 -18.63
N ALA A 40 -8.86 -4.95 -17.51
CA ALA A 40 -8.19 -6.23 -17.35
C ALA A 40 -8.95 -7.16 -16.39
N SER A 41 -8.80 -8.47 -16.58
CA SER A 41 -9.35 -9.47 -15.67
C SER A 41 -8.57 -9.48 -14.33
N LEU A 42 -9.23 -9.93 -13.24
CA LEU A 42 -8.58 -10.08 -11.93
C LEU A 42 -7.39 -11.03 -11.97
N GLN A 43 -7.43 -12.04 -12.84
CA GLN A 43 -6.30 -12.94 -13.06
C GLN A 43 -5.10 -12.19 -13.65
N GLN A 44 -5.32 -11.38 -14.71
CA GLN A 44 -4.25 -10.59 -15.32
C GLN A 44 -3.67 -9.58 -14.35
N LEU A 45 -4.53 -8.85 -13.62
CA LEU A 45 -4.12 -7.89 -12.60
C LEU A 45 -3.30 -8.55 -11.48
N GLY A 46 -3.78 -9.69 -10.93
CA GLY A 46 -3.05 -10.40 -9.87
C GLY A 46 -1.72 -10.99 -10.34
N GLN A 47 -1.66 -11.53 -11.56
CA GLN A 47 -0.41 -12.03 -12.15
C GLN A 47 0.57 -10.89 -12.44
N PHE A 48 0.09 -9.74 -12.90
CA PHE A 48 0.88 -8.54 -13.08
C PHE A 48 1.49 -8.08 -11.72
N ILE A 49 0.69 -7.95 -10.68
CA ILE A 49 1.17 -7.62 -9.33
C ILE A 49 2.27 -8.61 -8.90
N LYS A 50 2.05 -9.90 -9.13
CA LYS A 50 3.02 -10.97 -8.77
C LYS A 50 4.38 -10.80 -9.47
N GLN A 51 4.42 -10.32 -10.71
CA GLN A 51 5.68 -10.12 -11.46
C GLN A 51 6.58 -9.07 -10.81
N TYR A 52 5.99 -8.02 -10.24
CA TYR A 52 6.73 -6.93 -9.59
C TYR A 52 7.13 -7.25 -8.15
N GLN A 53 6.60 -8.33 -7.59
CA GLN A 53 6.90 -8.81 -6.23
C GLN A 53 6.84 -7.72 -5.15
N PRO A 54 5.78 -6.88 -5.08
CA PRO A 54 5.66 -5.91 -4.02
C PRO A 54 5.44 -6.60 -2.66
N ASP A 55 5.87 -5.97 -1.60
CA ASP A 55 5.57 -6.36 -0.22
C ASP A 55 4.16 -5.94 0.18
N PHE A 56 3.75 -4.75 -0.31
CA PHE A 56 2.43 -4.19 -0.11
C PHE A 56 1.85 -3.62 -1.41
N VAL A 57 0.54 -3.75 -1.57
CA VAL A 57 -0.19 -3.09 -2.66
C VAL A 57 -1.40 -2.35 -2.10
N ALA A 58 -1.48 -1.05 -2.37
CA ALA A 58 -2.67 -0.24 -2.13
C ALA A 58 -3.52 -0.24 -3.40
N LEU A 59 -4.78 -0.64 -3.27
CA LEU A 59 -5.71 -0.80 -4.39
C LEU A 59 -6.89 0.17 -4.23
N GLN A 60 -7.24 0.87 -5.30
CA GLN A 60 -8.40 1.73 -5.36
C GLN A 60 -9.39 1.18 -6.39
N GLU A 61 -10.64 1.60 -6.27
CA GLU A 61 -11.74 1.15 -7.11
C GLU A 61 -11.93 -0.37 -7.08
N VAL A 62 -11.99 -0.91 -5.89
CA VAL A 62 -12.16 -2.34 -5.64
C VAL A 62 -13.64 -2.67 -5.48
N ASP A 63 -14.14 -3.56 -6.33
CA ASP A 63 -15.49 -4.10 -6.24
C ASP A 63 -15.55 -5.39 -5.40
N HIS A 64 -16.68 -5.59 -4.71
CA HIS A 64 -16.98 -6.79 -3.96
C HIS A 64 -18.44 -7.17 -4.18
N TYR A 65 -18.66 -8.20 -5.00
CA TYR A 65 -19.97 -8.70 -5.43
C TYR A 65 -20.90 -7.68 -6.10
N THR A 66 -20.37 -6.64 -6.72
CA THR A 66 -21.16 -5.66 -7.49
C THR A 66 -21.71 -6.26 -8.79
N ARG A 67 -22.65 -5.54 -9.41
CA ARG A 67 -23.24 -5.89 -10.72
C ARG A 67 -23.24 -4.68 -11.64
N ARG A 68 -22.07 -4.35 -12.18
CA ARG A 68 -21.92 -3.22 -13.10
C ARG A 68 -22.44 -3.59 -14.49
N ALA A 69 -23.34 -2.77 -15.04
CA ALA A 69 -23.85 -2.97 -16.40
C ALA A 69 -22.77 -2.78 -17.47
N ASN A 70 -21.83 -1.88 -17.22
CA ASN A 70 -20.72 -1.55 -18.13
C ASN A 70 -19.47 -2.43 -17.96
N CYS A 71 -19.47 -3.35 -16.98
CA CYS A 71 -18.37 -4.29 -16.75
C CYS A 71 -18.91 -5.67 -16.31
N PRO A 72 -19.77 -6.32 -17.12
CA PRO A 72 -20.49 -7.54 -16.69
C PRO A 72 -19.57 -8.75 -16.44
N GLN A 73 -18.36 -8.77 -17.01
CA GLN A 73 -17.37 -9.83 -16.83
C GLN A 73 -16.79 -9.86 -15.39
N GLN A 74 -16.94 -8.78 -14.65
CA GLN A 74 -16.49 -8.66 -13.25
C GLN A 74 -17.64 -8.80 -12.23
N ASN A 75 -18.88 -9.02 -12.68
CA ASN A 75 -20.03 -9.09 -11.80
C ASN A 75 -19.97 -10.27 -10.83
N ASN A 76 -20.42 -10.03 -9.60
CA ASN A 76 -20.48 -10.98 -8.50
C ASN A 76 -19.11 -11.60 -8.15
N ARG A 77 -18.03 -10.88 -8.35
CA ARG A 77 -16.67 -11.32 -7.99
C ARG A 77 -16.21 -10.63 -6.72
N ASP A 78 -15.39 -11.34 -5.96
CA ASP A 78 -14.64 -10.80 -4.81
C ASP A 78 -13.24 -10.44 -5.30
N PHE A 79 -13.04 -9.16 -5.62
CA PHE A 79 -11.77 -8.68 -6.19
C PHE A 79 -10.60 -8.96 -5.27
N ILE A 80 -10.74 -8.71 -3.98
CA ILE A 80 -9.62 -8.86 -3.04
C ILE A 80 -9.22 -10.33 -2.88
N THR A 81 -10.18 -11.24 -2.71
CA THR A 81 -9.86 -12.66 -2.58
C THR A 81 -9.21 -13.21 -3.86
N GLU A 82 -9.68 -12.81 -5.03
CA GLU A 82 -9.11 -13.26 -6.29
C GLU A 82 -7.72 -12.65 -6.56
N LEU A 83 -7.54 -11.35 -6.31
CA LEU A 83 -6.23 -10.70 -6.46
C LEU A 83 -5.21 -11.28 -5.48
N ALA A 84 -5.61 -11.53 -4.22
CA ALA A 84 -4.78 -12.20 -3.23
C ALA A 84 -4.33 -13.59 -3.71
N TYR A 85 -5.26 -14.38 -4.26
CA TYR A 85 -4.96 -15.70 -4.82
C TYR A 85 -3.97 -15.65 -5.98
N TYR A 86 -4.22 -14.79 -6.98
CA TYR A 86 -3.37 -14.71 -8.17
C TYR A 86 -2.00 -14.06 -7.90
N SER A 87 -1.93 -13.13 -6.96
CA SER A 87 -0.66 -12.50 -6.56
C SER A 87 0.14 -13.33 -5.55
N GLY A 88 -0.52 -14.25 -4.83
CA GLY A 88 0.08 -15.02 -3.73
C GLY A 88 0.30 -14.19 -2.47
N MET A 89 -0.57 -13.21 -2.21
CA MET A 89 -0.52 -12.30 -1.07
C MET A 89 -1.74 -12.51 -0.15
N GLN A 90 -1.74 -11.90 1.03
CA GLN A 90 -2.92 -11.75 1.86
C GLN A 90 -3.69 -10.51 1.41
N GLY A 91 -5.02 -10.54 1.47
CA GLY A 91 -5.86 -9.45 1.01
C GLY A 91 -6.84 -8.93 2.07
N PHE A 92 -7.05 -7.61 2.08
CA PHE A 92 -7.95 -6.92 3.01
C PHE A 92 -8.82 -5.94 2.22
N PHE A 93 -10.14 -6.05 2.37
CA PHE A 93 -11.11 -5.16 1.73
C PHE A 93 -11.57 -4.07 2.68
N GLY A 94 -11.57 -2.83 2.21
CA GLY A 94 -12.10 -1.66 2.89
C GLY A 94 -13.35 -1.11 2.19
N PRO A 95 -14.57 -1.61 2.49
CA PRO A 95 -15.78 -1.07 1.89
C PRO A 95 -16.00 0.38 2.27
N THR A 96 -16.31 1.22 1.28
CA THR A 96 -16.63 2.64 1.48
C THR A 96 -18.12 2.90 1.25
N ILE A 97 -18.70 2.35 0.19
CA ILE A 97 -20.11 2.49 -0.15
C ILE A 97 -20.76 1.14 -0.52
N ASN A 98 -22.08 1.08 -0.36
CA ASN A 98 -22.90 0.09 -1.04
C ASN A 98 -23.07 0.51 -2.49
N PHE A 99 -22.80 -0.37 -3.42
CA PHE A 99 -22.84 -0.06 -4.83
C PHE A 99 -23.32 -1.25 -5.65
N SER A 100 -24.31 -1.01 -6.50
CA SER A 100 -24.79 -1.98 -7.52
C SER A 100 -25.02 -3.41 -7.00
N GLY A 101 -25.61 -3.53 -5.80
CA GLY A 101 -25.96 -4.82 -5.17
C GLY A 101 -24.83 -5.49 -4.40
N GLY A 102 -23.66 -4.88 -4.33
CA GLY A 102 -22.50 -5.28 -3.55
C GLY A 102 -21.88 -4.08 -2.82
N HIS A 103 -20.56 -4.08 -2.72
CA HIS A 103 -19.78 -3.01 -2.10
C HIS A 103 -18.66 -2.55 -3.04
N TYR A 104 -18.28 -1.28 -2.88
CA TYR A 104 -17.16 -0.67 -3.56
C TYR A 104 -16.27 0.01 -2.54
N GLY A 105 -14.98 0.06 -2.80
CA GLY A 105 -14.04 0.67 -1.86
C GLY A 105 -12.60 0.54 -2.28
N ILE A 106 -11.76 0.28 -1.29
CA ILE A 106 -10.30 0.19 -1.39
C ILE A 106 -9.81 -1.16 -0.87
N GLY A 107 -8.55 -1.50 -1.18
CA GLY A 107 -7.95 -2.76 -0.75
C GLY A 107 -6.49 -2.64 -0.38
N LEU A 108 -6.03 -3.57 0.44
CA LEU A 108 -4.61 -3.80 0.71
C LEU A 108 -4.27 -5.24 0.40
N LEU A 109 -3.13 -5.45 -0.28
CA LEU A 109 -2.48 -6.76 -0.34
C LEU A 109 -1.16 -6.68 0.42
N SER A 110 -0.79 -7.77 1.13
CA SER A 110 0.44 -7.85 1.91
C SER A 110 1.07 -9.23 1.80
N ARG A 111 2.40 -9.29 1.76
CA ARG A 111 3.20 -10.51 1.98
C ARG A 111 3.59 -10.69 3.44
N HIS A 112 3.49 -9.64 4.24
CA HIS A 112 3.89 -9.63 5.63
C HIS A 112 2.74 -10.03 6.55
N GLN A 113 3.08 -10.57 7.71
CA GLN A 113 2.11 -10.93 8.73
C GLN A 113 1.46 -9.65 9.30
N PHE A 114 0.15 -9.62 9.35
CA PHE A 114 -0.60 -8.53 9.97
C PHE A 114 -0.82 -8.77 11.46
N VAL A 115 -0.89 -7.67 12.20
CA VAL A 115 -1.30 -7.64 13.62
C VAL A 115 -2.77 -7.25 13.72
N ASP A 116 -3.13 -6.18 13.03
CA ASP A 116 -4.50 -5.68 12.92
C ASP A 116 -4.71 -5.00 11.57
N VAL A 117 -5.99 -4.87 11.17
CA VAL A 117 -6.40 -4.08 9.99
C VAL A 117 -7.71 -3.38 10.30
N HIS A 118 -7.79 -2.09 10.01
CA HIS A 118 -8.95 -1.24 10.26
C HIS A 118 -9.38 -0.48 9.01
N ASN A 119 -10.67 -0.49 8.73
CA ASN A 119 -11.28 0.35 7.70
C ASN A 119 -11.98 1.54 8.36
N ILE A 120 -11.53 2.75 8.08
CA ILE A 120 -11.97 3.99 8.71
C ILE A 120 -12.63 4.86 7.66
N LYS A 121 -13.84 5.32 7.92
CA LYS A 121 -14.53 6.28 7.06
C LYS A 121 -13.88 7.65 7.19
N LEU A 122 -13.53 8.22 6.06
CA LEU A 122 -13.01 9.60 5.99
C LEU A 122 -14.16 10.62 6.05
N PRO A 123 -13.91 11.84 6.54
CA PRO A 123 -14.91 12.89 6.56
C PRO A 123 -15.34 13.28 5.14
N HIS A 124 -16.63 13.62 4.98
CA HIS A 124 -17.19 14.17 3.76
C HIS A 124 -18.17 15.30 4.14
N PRO A 125 -17.66 16.50 4.45
CA PRO A 125 -18.46 17.62 4.95
C PRO A 125 -19.46 18.17 3.95
N VAL A 126 -19.29 17.85 2.66
CA VAL A 126 -20.21 18.26 1.60
C VAL A 126 -21.16 17.12 1.28
N ASP A 127 -22.47 17.38 1.40
CA ASP A 127 -23.51 16.42 1.10
C ASP A 127 -23.40 15.89 -0.35
N ARG A 128 -23.81 14.64 -0.56
CA ARG A 128 -23.82 13.92 -1.84
C ARG A 128 -22.44 13.56 -2.43
N MET A 129 -21.34 13.83 -1.72
CA MET A 129 -20.05 13.27 -2.10
C MET A 129 -19.98 11.79 -1.74
N GLU A 130 -19.12 11.05 -2.46
CA GLU A 130 -18.91 9.64 -2.19
C GLU A 130 -18.18 9.44 -0.85
N GLN A 131 -18.64 8.50 -0.04
CA GLN A 131 -17.93 8.14 1.19
C GLN A 131 -16.58 7.51 0.84
N ARG A 132 -15.50 8.20 1.20
CA ARG A 132 -14.12 7.72 1.07
C ARG A 132 -13.64 7.02 2.35
N GLY A 133 -12.56 6.24 2.24
CA GLY A 133 -12.03 5.44 3.34
C GLY A 133 -10.52 5.50 3.45
N LEU A 134 -10.05 5.16 4.65
CA LEU A 134 -8.66 4.87 4.98
C LEU A 134 -8.60 3.43 5.49
N LEU A 135 -8.04 2.52 4.70
CA LEU A 135 -7.78 1.15 5.10
C LEU A 135 -6.34 1.08 5.60
N GLN A 136 -6.15 0.89 6.90
CA GLN A 136 -4.84 0.83 7.53
C GLN A 136 -4.63 -0.48 8.27
N GLY A 137 -3.40 -0.96 8.31
CA GLY A 137 -3.01 -2.14 9.08
C GLY A 137 -1.62 -2.00 9.67
N THR A 138 -1.37 -2.76 10.72
CA THR A 138 -0.07 -2.94 11.37
C THR A 138 0.51 -4.27 10.93
N PHE A 139 1.74 -4.26 10.45
CA PHE A 139 2.40 -5.44 9.86
C PHE A 139 3.78 -5.65 10.47
N VAL A 140 4.16 -6.92 10.61
CA VAL A 140 5.50 -7.33 11.07
C VAL A 140 6.32 -7.71 9.83
N LEU A 141 7.43 -7.02 9.63
CA LEU A 141 8.38 -7.28 8.55
C LEU A 141 9.21 -8.54 8.82
N ALA A 142 9.93 -9.02 7.83
CA ALA A 142 10.73 -10.23 7.93
C ALA A 142 11.86 -10.15 8.98
N ASP A 143 12.38 -8.95 9.23
CA ASP A 143 13.40 -8.67 10.26
C ASP A 143 12.83 -8.49 11.67
N GLY A 144 11.49 -8.52 11.81
CA GLY A 144 10.76 -8.33 13.07
C GLY A 144 10.34 -6.89 13.35
N ASP A 145 10.72 -5.93 12.53
CA ASP A 145 10.24 -4.55 12.63
C ASP A 145 8.72 -4.48 12.38
N THR A 146 8.09 -3.49 12.97
CA THR A 146 6.65 -3.27 12.83
C THR A 146 6.40 -1.92 12.18
N ILE A 147 5.61 -1.93 11.12
CA ILE A 147 5.20 -0.71 10.40
C ILE A 147 3.69 -0.66 10.24
N MET A 148 3.18 0.51 9.93
CA MET A 148 1.81 0.69 9.44
C MET A 148 1.82 0.88 7.93
N MET A 149 0.91 0.17 7.24
CA MET A 149 0.60 0.39 5.83
C MET A 149 -0.83 0.85 5.71
N ALA A 150 -1.06 1.90 4.93
CA ALA A 150 -2.38 2.47 4.72
C ALA A 150 -2.66 2.68 3.22
N CYS A 151 -3.93 2.46 2.84
CA CYS A 151 -4.47 2.73 1.52
C CYS A 151 -5.58 3.78 1.61
N THR A 152 -5.62 4.71 0.66
CA THR A 152 -6.71 5.67 0.53
C THR A 152 -7.08 5.89 -0.92
N HIS A 153 -8.29 6.45 -1.13
CA HIS A 153 -8.75 7.03 -2.38
C HIS A 153 -9.51 8.31 -2.00
N LEU A 154 -8.88 9.48 -2.19
CA LEU A 154 -9.45 10.75 -1.77
C LEU A 154 -10.54 11.24 -2.73
N GLU A 155 -11.33 12.22 -2.27
CA GLU A 155 -12.42 12.81 -3.05
C GLU A 155 -11.91 13.49 -4.32
N ALA A 156 -12.54 13.17 -5.46
CA ALA A 156 -12.09 13.62 -6.78
C ALA A 156 -12.62 15.02 -7.15
N PHE A 157 -13.88 15.33 -6.80
CA PHE A 157 -14.61 16.45 -7.36
C PHE A 157 -14.75 17.62 -6.39
N ASP A 158 -14.63 17.37 -5.08
CA ASP A 158 -14.80 18.40 -4.06
C ASP A 158 -13.53 18.63 -3.23
N SER A 159 -12.93 19.81 -3.42
CA SER A 159 -11.67 20.17 -2.74
C SER A 159 -11.84 20.36 -1.23
N VAL A 160 -13.05 20.74 -0.76
CA VAL A 160 -13.32 20.91 0.69
C VAL A 160 -13.33 19.54 1.38
N SER A 161 -14.01 18.56 0.80
CA SER A 161 -14.00 17.18 1.32
C SER A 161 -12.60 16.58 1.23
N ARG A 162 -11.88 16.77 0.11
CA ARG A 162 -10.50 16.29 -0.05
C ARG A 162 -9.54 16.89 1.00
N ALA A 163 -9.66 18.18 1.29
CA ALA A 163 -8.86 18.84 2.33
C ALA A 163 -9.18 18.30 3.73
N ALA A 164 -10.47 18.10 4.05
CA ALA A 164 -10.88 17.51 5.33
C ALA A 164 -10.37 16.07 5.48
N GLN A 165 -10.36 15.30 4.40
CA GLN A 165 -9.84 13.93 4.39
C GLN A 165 -8.32 13.90 4.62
N ALA A 166 -7.57 14.77 3.97
CA ALA A 166 -6.13 14.89 4.17
C ALA A 166 -5.79 15.34 5.60
N GLN A 167 -6.51 16.32 6.16
CA GLN A 167 -6.33 16.73 7.54
C GLN A 167 -6.62 15.59 8.52
N PHE A 168 -7.68 14.83 8.30
CA PHE A 168 -7.99 13.65 9.13
C PHE A 168 -6.85 12.63 9.10
N ILE A 169 -6.26 12.36 7.94
CA ILE A 169 -5.13 11.45 7.78
C ILE A 169 -3.91 11.97 8.56
N LEU A 170 -3.60 13.26 8.47
CA LEU A 170 -2.53 13.88 9.25
C LEU A 170 -2.74 13.71 10.75
N ASP A 171 -3.93 14.05 11.23
CA ASP A 171 -4.28 13.95 12.66
C ASP A 171 -4.20 12.49 13.13
N ARG A 172 -4.68 11.56 12.32
CA ARG A 172 -4.68 10.12 12.61
C ARG A 172 -3.28 9.56 12.86
N PHE A 173 -2.31 9.98 12.08
CA PHE A 173 -0.95 9.46 12.15
C PHE A 173 0.02 10.35 12.94
N SER A 174 -0.39 11.54 13.38
CA SER A 174 0.46 12.50 14.10
C SER A 174 1.06 11.97 15.40
N CYS A 175 0.35 11.07 16.08
CA CYS A 175 0.74 10.52 17.39
C CYS A 175 1.24 9.06 17.32
N THR A 176 1.38 8.49 16.13
CA THR A 176 1.90 7.12 16.03
C THR A 176 3.41 7.10 16.19
N ALA A 177 3.91 6.14 16.98
CA ALA A 177 5.35 5.87 17.11
C ALA A 177 5.87 4.94 16.00
N LEU A 178 4.98 4.28 15.27
CA LEU A 178 5.36 3.37 14.19
C LEU A 178 5.66 4.14 12.90
N PRO A 179 6.64 3.68 12.12
CA PRO A 179 6.80 4.14 10.75
C PRO A 179 5.55 3.81 9.92
N VAL A 180 5.14 4.73 9.06
CA VAL A 180 3.91 4.59 8.26
C VAL A 180 4.21 4.79 6.78
N ILE A 181 3.61 3.96 5.94
CA ILE A 181 3.51 4.14 4.49
C ILE A 181 2.03 4.35 4.16
N LEU A 182 1.71 5.41 3.45
CA LEU A 182 0.38 5.72 2.93
C LEU A 182 0.44 5.76 1.41
N ALA A 183 -0.34 4.92 0.75
CA ALA A 183 -0.36 4.88 -0.70
C ALA A 183 -1.80 4.94 -1.23
N GLY A 184 -1.97 5.47 -2.45
CA GLY A 184 -3.30 5.57 -3.04
C GLY A 184 -3.42 6.57 -4.18
N ASP A 185 -4.65 6.73 -4.63
CA ASP A 185 -5.10 7.79 -5.50
C ASP A 185 -5.58 8.97 -4.65
N PHE A 186 -4.82 10.05 -4.67
CA PHE A 186 -5.11 11.26 -3.89
C PHE A 186 -6.02 12.24 -4.62
N ASN A 187 -6.32 12.00 -5.91
CA ASN A 187 -7.08 12.91 -6.76
C ASN A 187 -6.59 14.36 -6.70
N ALA A 188 -5.31 14.55 -6.44
CA ALA A 188 -4.64 15.82 -6.24
C ALA A 188 -3.32 15.85 -7.01
N SER A 189 -3.10 16.86 -7.84
CA SER A 189 -1.81 17.10 -8.50
C SER A 189 -0.79 17.68 -7.52
N PRO A 190 0.52 17.66 -7.84
CA PRO A 190 1.56 18.14 -6.92
C PRO A 190 1.39 19.59 -6.44
N ASP A 191 0.74 20.44 -7.23
CA ASP A 191 0.43 21.84 -6.94
C ASP A 191 -0.90 22.03 -6.17
N ASP A 192 -1.70 20.97 -5.95
CA ASP A 192 -2.91 21.04 -5.14
C ASP A 192 -2.53 21.35 -3.66
N PRO A 193 -3.22 22.31 -2.99
CA PRO A 193 -2.97 22.63 -1.58
C PRO A 193 -2.99 21.43 -0.64
N VAL A 194 -3.76 20.39 -0.96
CA VAL A 194 -3.81 19.13 -0.20
C VAL A 194 -2.46 18.43 -0.18
N MET A 195 -1.73 18.42 -1.30
CA MET A 195 -0.39 17.81 -1.33
C MET A 195 0.60 18.61 -0.50
N GLY A 196 0.55 19.96 -0.56
CA GLY A 196 1.34 20.81 0.33
C GLY A 196 1.07 20.55 1.82
N LEU A 197 -0.19 20.33 2.17
CA LEU A 197 -0.59 19.97 3.53
C LEU A 197 0.00 18.62 3.97
N LEU A 198 -0.15 17.58 3.16
CA LEU A 198 0.41 16.25 3.44
C LEU A 198 1.94 16.26 3.50
N MET A 199 2.60 16.94 2.56
CA MET A 199 4.06 17.08 2.52
C MET A 199 4.63 17.84 3.72
N SER A 200 3.82 18.50 4.54
CA SER A 200 4.30 19.09 5.80
C SER A 200 4.88 18.03 6.76
N GLN A 201 4.31 16.84 6.79
CA GLN A 201 4.70 15.74 7.68
C GLN A 201 5.22 14.48 6.94
N TRP A 202 4.84 14.29 5.69
CA TRP A 202 5.17 13.11 4.88
C TRP A 202 6.24 13.42 3.83
N THR A 203 6.99 12.40 3.42
CA THR A 203 7.84 12.48 2.23
C THR A 203 7.15 11.77 1.07
N ASP A 204 7.21 12.37 -0.13
CA ASP A 204 6.79 11.70 -1.36
C ASP A 204 7.90 10.75 -1.81
N CYS A 205 7.55 9.49 -1.97
CA CYS A 205 8.45 8.42 -2.41
C CYS A 205 8.26 8.07 -3.89
N THR A 206 7.52 8.89 -4.65
CA THR A 206 7.20 8.65 -6.06
C THR A 206 7.93 9.63 -6.98
N THR A 207 8.06 9.28 -8.27
CA THR A 207 8.57 10.20 -9.31
C THR A 207 7.52 11.23 -9.70
N ASP A 208 7.92 12.24 -10.49
CA ASP A 208 7.00 13.26 -11.00
C ASP A 208 6.26 12.82 -12.29
N ASP A 209 6.40 11.57 -12.68
CA ASP A 209 5.74 11.04 -13.87
C ASP A 209 4.22 11.01 -13.71
N PHE A 210 3.52 11.18 -14.83
CA PHE A 210 2.05 11.17 -14.85
C PHE A 210 1.51 9.74 -14.66
N THR A 211 0.45 9.62 -13.87
CA THR A 211 -0.22 8.36 -13.57
C THR A 211 -1.60 8.24 -14.20
N PHE A 212 -2.23 9.38 -14.59
CA PHE A 212 -3.58 9.45 -15.14
C PHE A 212 -3.66 10.42 -16.33
N SER A 213 -4.50 10.17 -17.37
CA SER A 213 -5.07 8.87 -17.75
C SER A 213 -4.12 8.15 -18.68
N VAL A 214 -4.14 6.82 -18.68
CA VAL A 214 -3.29 5.96 -19.53
C VAL A 214 -3.36 6.34 -21.02
N LYS A 215 -4.53 6.73 -21.54
CA LYS A 215 -4.72 7.13 -22.95
C LYS A 215 -4.06 8.46 -23.29
N SER A 216 -3.89 9.35 -22.33
CA SER A 216 -3.26 10.67 -22.51
C SER A 216 -2.74 11.16 -21.16
N PRO A 217 -1.59 10.63 -20.70
CA PRO A 217 -1.05 10.94 -19.37
C PRO A 217 -0.78 12.44 -19.20
N SER A 218 -1.42 13.05 -18.22
CA SER A 218 -1.34 14.50 -18.00
C SER A 218 -1.42 14.89 -16.52
N LYS A 219 -1.63 13.91 -15.62
CA LYS A 219 -1.75 14.18 -14.17
C LYS A 219 -0.97 13.13 -13.38
N LYS A 220 -0.23 13.58 -12.37
CA LYS A 220 0.26 12.77 -11.27
C LYS A 220 -0.74 12.90 -10.13
N ILE A 221 -1.47 11.83 -9.79
CA ILE A 221 -2.47 11.81 -8.71
C ILE A 221 -2.37 10.59 -7.81
N ASP A 222 -1.53 9.62 -8.17
CA ASP A 222 -1.24 8.44 -7.38
C ASP A 222 0.12 8.58 -6.70
N TYR A 223 0.16 8.35 -5.38
CA TYR A 223 1.34 8.57 -4.56
C TYR A 223 1.61 7.42 -3.59
N ILE A 224 2.88 7.31 -3.19
CA ILE A 224 3.36 6.54 -2.06
C ILE A 224 4.08 7.53 -1.14
N LEU A 225 3.50 7.77 0.03
CA LEU A 225 3.99 8.71 1.02
C LEU A 225 4.49 7.95 2.24
N ALA A 226 5.52 8.48 2.92
CA ALA A 226 6.08 7.84 4.10
C ALA A 226 6.37 8.83 5.24
N GLN A 227 6.18 8.39 6.50
CA GLN A 227 6.53 9.13 7.71
C GLN A 227 7.08 8.22 8.83
N PRO A 228 7.89 8.74 9.76
CA PRO A 228 8.45 10.09 9.77
C PRO A 228 9.47 10.27 8.64
N LYS A 229 9.61 11.48 8.11
CA LYS A 229 10.45 11.77 6.94
C LYS A 229 11.88 11.24 7.05
N GLN A 230 12.46 11.32 8.24
CA GLN A 230 13.85 10.96 8.49
C GLN A 230 14.09 9.45 8.52
N ALA A 231 13.03 8.66 8.73
CA ALA A 231 13.14 7.21 8.82
C ALA A 231 13.11 6.51 7.46
N TRP A 232 12.68 7.20 6.41
CA TRP A 232 12.47 6.59 5.11
C TRP A 232 13.41 7.13 4.04
N HIS A 233 13.97 6.21 3.27
CA HIS A 233 14.79 6.52 2.11
C HIS A 233 14.28 5.76 0.89
N THR A 234 13.99 6.49 -0.19
CA THR A 234 13.57 5.90 -1.46
C THR A 234 14.82 5.50 -2.26
N ILE A 235 14.96 4.22 -2.59
CA ILE A 235 16.05 3.69 -3.42
C ILE A 235 15.68 3.80 -4.90
N ASP A 236 14.45 3.44 -5.24
CA ASP A 236 13.93 3.43 -6.60
C ASP A 236 12.43 3.72 -6.59
N SER A 237 11.95 4.41 -7.59
CA SER A 237 10.52 4.59 -7.82
C SER A 237 10.26 4.86 -9.29
N HIS A 238 9.18 4.31 -9.83
CA HIS A 238 8.75 4.58 -11.19
C HIS A 238 7.26 4.28 -11.40
N VAL A 239 6.71 4.93 -12.40
CA VAL A 239 5.39 4.63 -12.97
C VAL A 239 5.56 3.47 -13.96
N ILE A 240 4.64 2.50 -13.93
CA ILE A 240 4.69 1.34 -14.83
C ILE A 240 3.70 1.56 -15.97
N PRO A 241 4.16 1.81 -17.21
CA PRO A 241 3.27 2.07 -18.35
C PRO A 241 2.63 0.75 -18.84
N VAL A 242 1.43 0.46 -18.31
CA VAL A 242 0.63 -0.74 -18.68
C VAL A 242 -0.84 -0.37 -18.83
N GLU A 243 -1.48 -0.86 -19.88
CA GLU A 243 -2.88 -0.56 -20.21
C GLU A 243 -3.83 -1.61 -19.56
N MET A 244 -3.83 -1.70 -18.22
CA MET A 244 -4.70 -2.60 -17.46
C MET A 244 -5.72 -1.86 -16.60
N SER A 245 -5.69 -0.53 -16.64
CA SER A 245 -6.59 0.41 -15.97
C SER A 245 -6.52 1.74 -16.72
N ASP A 246 -7.31 2.73 -16.33
CA ASP A 246 -7.14 4.12 -16.77
C ASP A 246 -6.08 4.87 -15.96
N HIS A 247 -5.54 4.25 -14.89
CA HIS A 247 -4.35 4.68 -14.16
C HIS A 247 -3.15 3.78 -14.44
N TYR A 248 -1.96 4.36 -14.48
CA TYR A 248 -0.71 3.61 -14.38
C TYR A 248 -0.40 3.27 -12.92
N PRO A 249 -0.03 2.02 -12.61
CA PRO A 249 0.47 1.70 -11.26
C PRO A 249 1.81 2.39 -10.99
N VAL A 250 2.00 2.77 -9.74
CA VAL A 250 3.28 3.32 -9.23
C VAL A 250 3.90 2.31 -8.28
N ILE A 251 5.20 2.11 -8.39
CA ILE A 251 5.97 1.27 -7.47
C ILE A 251 7.14 2.05 -6.90
N ALA A 252 7.43 1.85 -5.61
CA ALA A 252 8.61 2.39 -4.94
C ALA A 252 9.30 1.31 -4.10
N THR A 253 10.62 1.39 -4.02
CA THR A 253 11.45 0.58 -3.13
C THR A 253 12.01 1.49 -2.04
N LEU A 254 11.63 1.22 -0.80
CA LEU A 254 11.94 2.02 0.37
C LEU A 254 12.86 1.27 1.32
N VAL A 255 13.69 2.01 2.05
CA VAL A 255 14.46 1.51 3.19
C VAL A 255 14.00 2.25 4.45
N LEU A 256 13.75 1.49 5.50
CA LEU A 256 13.52 2.02 6.84
C LEU A 256 14.88 2.16 7.55
N THR A 257 15.28 3.41 7.84
CA THR A 257 16.48 3.69 8.62
C THR A 257 16.19 3.52 10.10
N ARG A 258 16.94 2.65 10.77
CA ARG A 258 16.88 2.46 12.23
C ARG A 258 17.74 3.52 12.91
N ASN A 259 17.17 4.24 13.85
CA ASN A 259 17.90 5.14 14.75
C ASN A 259 18.46 4.38 15.96
#